data_c1b65d96b02a264c3ea25cc0f68d409e
#
_entry.id   c1b65d96b02a264c3ea25cc0f68d409e
#
_cell.length_a   1.000
_cell.length_b   1.000
_cell.length_c   1.000
_cell.angle_alpha   90.00
_cell.angle_beta   90.00
_cell.angle_gamma   90.00
#
_symmetry.space_group_name_H-M   'P 1'
#
loop_
_entity.id
_entity.type
_entity.pdbx_description
1 polymer ?
#
loop_
_entity_poly.entity_id
_entity_poly.type
_entity_poly.pdbx_seq_one_letter_code
_entity_poly.pdbx_strand_id
1 'polypeptide(L)'
;MLDLKKWMVATPVVFALSLGAQTTSPERPSAKILHDAAGDTSDNPGKIDTSLSPKIAHKDVRAAMKKVADWELGHSEAIFTQDWTYAPLYSGLLAASATTGDAKYHDAVLKYAEKVNWQLLPGRYDHADDEAIGQSYEALYLEKKDPKRIAALKENLDKVIARERDPKKDLWWWCDALYMAPPTFATMAKITGDRKYLDFLDKEWDLTTEHLYVPADKLYFRDATFLQKTEANGQKLFWSRGNGWVLAGLARTLSVMPNEYPQRAKYVALYKEMADRIAGLQQPSGLWRTGLLDQTAYKEDEISGSAFFTYAMAWGINNGVLDAGKYRPVVEKSWKAMLGHVFEDGRLGSIQPIGAAPGAFGPGSSYVYGVGAFLLAGSEIDKMAGMKGMKR
;
A
#
# COMPACT_ATOMS: atom_id res chain seq x y z
N MET A 1 15.31 -86.90 2.13
CA MET A 1 16.18 -87.08 0.96
C MET A 1 16.01 -85.88 0.01
N LEU A 2 17.08 -85.31 -0.40
CA LEU A 2 17.31 -84.25 -1.39
C LEU A 2 17.08 -82.86 -0.94
N ASP A 3 18.22 -82.29 -0.70
CA ASP A 3 18.68 -80.98 -0.47
C ASP A 3 18.64 -80.16 -1.80
N LEU A 4 18.12 -78.95 -1.80
CA LEU A 4 18.24 -78.09 -2.93
C LEU A 4 18.54 -76.66 -2.45
N LYS A 5 19.84 -76.33 -2.53
CA LYS A 5 20.39 -74.98 -2.30
C LYS A 5 19.78 -73.97 -3.32
N LYS A 6 19.15 -72.91 -2.80
CA LYS A 6 18.72 -71.80 -3.57
C LYS A 6 19.87 -70.82 -3.81
N TRP A 7 20.15 -70.56 -5.05
CA TRP A 7 20.98 -69.43 -5.48
C TRP A 7 20.12 -68.18 -5.54
N MET A 8 20.43 -67.19 -4.74
CA MET A 8 19.87 -65.85 -4.91
C MET A 8 20.74 -65.07 -5.90
N VAL A 9 20.14 -64.72 -7.05
CA VAL A 9 20.70 -63.77 -7.99
C VAL A 9 20.20 -62.39 -7.57
N ALA A 10 21.13 -61.55 -7.13
CA ALA A 10 20.83 -60.14 -6.85
C ALA A 10 20.86 -59.34 -8.15
N THR A 11 19.72 -58.81 -8.53
CA THR A 11 19.61 -57.83 -9.64
C THR A 11 19.91 -56.44 -9.11
N PRO A 12 20.83 -55.69 -9.69
CA PRO A 12 21.05 -54.30 -9.28
C PRO A 12 19.91 -53.43 -9.77
N VAL A 13 19.20 -52.80 -8.84
CA VAL A 13 18.26 -51.72 -9.15
C VAL A 13 19.06 -50.44 -9.43
N VAL A 14 19.11 -50.09 -10.70
CA VAL A 14 19.68 -48.82 -11.14
C VAL A 14 18.65 -47.72 -10.81
N PHE A 15 18.92 -46.94 -9.77
CA PHE A 15 18.21 -45.68 -9.52
C PHE A 15 18.65 -44.67 -10.59
N ALA A 16 17.80 -44.44 -11.58
CA ALA A 16 17.93 -43.28 -12.46
C ALA A 16 17.58 -42.02 -11.67
N LEU A 17 18.58 -41.28 -11.21
CA LEU A 17 18.41 -39.91 -10.75
C LEU A 17 17.99 -39.05 -11.95
N SER A 18 16.70 -38.77 -12.07
CA SER A 18 16.24 -37.70 -12.91
C SER A 18 16.68 -36.37 -12.32
N LEU A 19 17.74 -35.79 -12.84
CA LEU A 19 18.03 -34.37 -12.63
C LEU A 19 16.90 -33.58 -13.29
N GLY A 20 15.87 -33.30 -12.51
CA GLY A 20 14.92 -32.25 -12.84
C GLY A 20 15.70 -30.94 -12.85
N ALA A 21 15.83 -30.33 -14.03
CA ALA A 21 16.28 -28.95 -14.17
C ALA A 21 15.31 -28.08 -13.35
N GLN A 22 15.69 -27.72 -12.12
CA GLN A 22 15.08 -26.62 -11.41
C GLN A 22 15.39 -25.37 -12.23
N THR A 23 14.38 -24.86 -12.94
CA THR A 23 14.40 -23.50 -13.42
C THR A 23 14.42 -22.61 -12.18
N THR A 24 15.60 -22.18 -11.77
CA THR A 24 15.75 -21.17 -10.75
C THR A 24 15.10 -19.91 -11.28
N SER A 25 13.91 -19.59 -10.78
CA SER A 25 13.38 -18.23 -10.86
C SER A 25 14.49 -17.30 -10.35
N PRO A 26 14.73 -16.12 -10.98
CA PRO A 26 15.74 -15.20 -10.48
C PRO A 26 15.48 -14.97 -9.00
N GLU A 27 16.46 -15.27 -8.17
CA GLU A 27 16.35 -15.10 -6.72
C GLU A 27 15.94 -13.67 -6.43
N ARG A 28 14.84 -13.51 -5.73
CA ARG A 28 14.49 -12.22 -5.15
C ARG A 28 15.67 -11.74 -4.31
N PRO A 29 16.01 -10.45 -4.39
CA PRO A 29 16.91 -9.87 -3.41
C PRO A 29 16.47 -10.29 -2.01
N SER A 30 17.39 -10.69 -1.16
CA SER A 30 17.06 -11.12 0.19
C SER A 30 16.21 -10.05 0.88
N ALA A 31 15.34 -10.44 1.82
CA ALA A 31 14.53 -9.49 2.60
C ALA A 31 15.39 -8.37 3.22
N LYS A 32 16.65 -8.66 3.55
CA LYS A 32 17.62 -7.67 4.04
C LYS A 32 17.98 -6.62 2.98
N ILE A 33 18.19 -7.01 1.71
CA ILE A 33 18.50 -6.05 0.62
C ILE A 33 17.29 -5.18 0.32
N LEU A 34 16.08 -5.74 0.29
CA LEU A 34 14.83 -4.97 0.13
C LEU A 34 14.61 -4.02 1.31
N HIS A 35 14.91 -4.48 2.51
CA HIS A 35 14.84 -3.69 3.74
C HIS A 35 15.79 -2.48 3.67
N ASP A 36 17.05 -2.71 3.31
CA ASP A 36 18.06 -1.66 3.21
C ASP A 36 17.78 -0.67 2.07
N ALA A 37 17.15 -1.12 0.96
CA ALA A 37 16.77 -0.28 -0.16
C ALA A 37 15.51 0.56 0.09
N ALA A 38 14.55 0.05 0.88
CA ALA A 38 13.24 0.69 1.10
C ALA A 38 13.22 1.65 2.28
N GLY A 39 14.26 1.68 3.11
CA GLY A 39 14.29 2.53 4.29
C GLY A 39 15.49 2.29 5.18
N ASP A 40 15.50 2.96 6.30
CA ASP A 40 16.54 2.83 7.29
C ASP A 40 15.97 2.87 8.72
N THR A 41 16.73 2.39 9.70
CA THR A 41 16.38 2.33 11.11
C THR A 41 17.47 2.99 11.93
N SER A 42 17.62 4.32 11.81
CA SER A 42 18.62 5.05 12.57
C SER A 42 18.33 4.99 14.07
N ASP A 43 19.29 4.56 14.86
CA ASP A 43 19.22 4.57 16.34
C ASP A 43 19.31 5.99 16.92
N ASN A 44 19.84 6.93 16.13
CA ASN A 44 19.96 8.35 16.53
C ASN A 44 19.45 9.26 15.41
N PRO A 45 18.11 9.39 15.26
CA PRO A 45 17.51 10.18 14.19
C PRO A 45 17.57 11.70 14.41
N GLY A 46 18.16 12.16 15.50
CA GLY A 46 18.19 13.57 15.86
C GLY A 46 16.97 14.03 16.66
N LYS A 47 16.68 15.33 16.61
CA LYS A 47 15.58 15.94 17.33
C LYS A 47 14.34 16.04 16.45
N ILE A 48 13.16 15.96 17.06
CA ILE A 48 11.89 16.27 16.41
C ILE A 48 11.83 17.74 16.02
N ASP A 49 11.34 18.02 14.82
CA ASP A 49 11.09 19.39 14.35
C ASP A 49 9.84 19.99 14.98
N THR A 50 10.05 20.84 15.97
CA THR A 50 8.96 21.57 16.64
C THR A 50 8.50 22.83 15.90
N SER A 51 9.14 23.18 14.79
CA SER A 51 8.79 24.35 13.98
C SER A 51 7.61 24.13 13.05
N LEU A 52 7.27 22.86 12.76
CA LEU A 52 6.17 22.50 11.89
C LEU A 52 4.80 22.81 12.53
N SER A 53 4.01 23.62 11.85
CA SER A 53 2.68 24.01 12.32
C SER A 53 1.65 22.90 12.00
N PRO A 54 0.87 22.43 12.98
CA PRO A 54 -0.19 21.45 12.75
C PRO A 54 -1.49 22.05 12.18
N LYS A 55 -1.50 23.34 11.87
CA LYS A 55 -2.70 24.00 11.32
C LYS A 55 -3.00 23.46 9.93
N ILE A 56 -4.28 23.16 9.67
CA ILE A 56 -4.75 22.85 8.33
C ILE A 56 -4.94 24.14 7.56
N ALA A 57 -3.80 24.65 7.06
CA ALA A 57 -3.71 25.80 6.17
C ALA A 57 -2.72 25.45 5.06
N HIS A 58 -2.99 25.88 3.83
CA HIS A 58 -2.15 25.54 2.65
C HIS A 58 -0.64 25.74 2.91
N LYS A 59 -0.27 26.88 3.49
CA LYS A 59 1.13 27.18 3.78
C LYS A 59 1.76 26.14 4.71
N ASP A 60 1.08 25.79 5.80
CA ASP A 60 1.62 24.93 6.85
C ASP A 60 1.69 23.46 6.36
N VAL A 61 0.63 22.98 5.71
CA VAL A 61 0.57 21.62 5.15
C VAL A 61 1.66 21.43 4.08
N ARG A 62 1.77 22.38 3.16
CA ARG A 62 2.78 22.32 2.08
C ARG A 62 4.20 22.41 2.60
N ALA A 63 4.46 23.18 3.68
CA ALA A 63 5.77 23.25 4.31
C ALA A 63 6.17 21.88 4.90
N ALA A 64 5.26 21.21 5.60
CA ALA A 64 5.52 19.88 6.15
C ALA A 64 5.73 18.83 5.03
N MET A 65 4.88 18.84 3.99
CA MET A 65 5.05 17.96 2.83
C MET A 65 6.39 18.15 2.15
N LYS A 66 6.80 19.41 1.90
CA LYS A 66 8.09 19.71 1.26
C LYS A 66 9.26 19.21 2.08
N LYS A 67 9.24 19.45 3.40
CA LYS A 67 10.32 19.02 4.29
C LYS A 67 10.53 17.51 4.24
N VAL A 68 9.45 16.74 4.35
CA VAL A 68 9.51 15.27 4.31
C VAL A 68 9.87 14.75 2.90
N ALA A 69 9.28 15.32 1.86
CA ALA A 69 9.57 14.92 0.48
C ALA A 69 11.02 15.25 0.06
N ASP A 70 11.58 16.37 0.53
CA ASP A 70 12.95 16.78 0.24
C ASP A 70 13.96 15.81 0.87
N TRP A 71 13.73 15.43 2.13
CA TRP A 71 14.57 14.45 2.79
C TRP A 71 14.51 13.10 2.08
N GLU A 72 13.29 12.60 1.80
CA GLU A 72 13.10 11.30 1.17
C GLU A 72 13.70 11.25 -0.24
N LEU A 73 13.46 12.27 -1.05
CA LEU A 73 14.01 12.34 -2.40
C LEU A 73 15.55 12.36 -2.38
N GLY A 74 16.15 13.12 -1.49
CA GLY A 74 17.61 13.19 -1.31
C GLY A 74 18.25 11.85 -0.91
N HIS A 75 17.48 10.98 -0.23
CA HIS A 75 17.97 9.67 0.24
C HIS A 75 17.65 8.52 -0.71
N SER A 76 16.51 8.57 -1.39
CA SER A 76 15.99 7.42 -2.14
C SER A 76 16.08 7.55 -3.66
N GLU A 77 16.21 8.75 -4.27
CA GLU A 77 16.17 8.90 -5.74
C GLU A 77 17.22 8.03 -6.45
N ALA A 78 18.43 7.95 -5.90
CA ALA A 78 19.52 7.19 -6.52
C ALA A 78 19.26 5.67 -6.56
N ILE A 79 18.41 5.18 -5.65
CA ILE A 79 18.08 3.76 -5.47
C ILE A 79 16.63 3.44 -5.82
N PHE A 80 15.93 4.29 -6.54
CA PHE A 80 14.57 4.02 -7.04
C PHE A 80 14.51 2.69 -7.78
N THR A 81 13.49 1.89 -7.45
CA THR A 81 13.21 0.59 -8.04
C THR A 81 11.75 0.46 -8.46
N GLN A 82 11.41 -0.62 -9.18
CA GLN A 82 10.03 -0.99 -9.53
C GLN A 82 9.34 -1.83 -8.43
N ASP A 83 10.01 -2.02 -7.28
CA ASP A 83 9.46 -2.78 -6.16
C ASP A 83 8.23 -2.08 -5.57
N TRP A 84 7.29 -2.87 -5.03
CA TRP A 84 6.05 -2.39 -4.44
C TRP A 84 6.25 -1.36 -3.34
N THR A 85 7.40 -1.40 -2.63
CA THR A 85 7.71 -0.47 -1.55
C THR A 85 7.78 0.97 -2.03
N TYR A 86 8.24 1.19 -3.27
CA TYR A 86 8.38 2.50 -3.90
C TYR A 86 7.10 3.00 -4.58
N ALA A 87 6.16 2.13 -4.94
CA ALA A 87 4.93 2.55 -5.62
C ALA A 87 4.11 3.60 -4.84
N PRO A 88 3.93 3.46 -3.51
CA PRO A 88 3.29 4.52 -2.72
C PRO A 88 4.11 5.80 -2.66
N LEU A 89 5.46 5.72 -2.62
CA LEU A 89 6.32 6.90 -2.66
C LEU A 89 6.12 7.66 -3.97
N TYR A 90 6.16 6.99 -5.11
CA TYR A 90 5.95 7.66 -6.40
C TYR A 90 4.59 8.35 -6.49
N SER A 91 3.53 7.69 -6.03
CA SER A 91 2.21 8.30 -5.91
C SER A 91 2.21 9.51 -4.97
N GLY A 92 2.91 9.40 -3.84
CA GLY A 92 3.07 10.48 -2.86
C GLY A 92 3.87 11.66 -3.41
N LEU A 93 4.97 11.42 -4.14
CA LEU A 93 5.79 12.46 -4.77
C LEU A 93 5.01 13.20 -5.87
N LEU A 94 4.24 12.49 -6.71
CA LEU A 94 3.36 13.12 -7.70
C LEU A 94 2.30 14.00 -7.02
N ALA A 95 1.69 13.51 -5.93
CA ALA A 95 0.75 14.28 -5.13
C ALA A 95 1.40 15.50 -4.47
N ALA A 96 2.63 15.35 -3.96
CA ALA A 96 3.40 16.45 -3.37
C ALA A 96 3.73 17.52 -4.42
N SER A 97 4.15 17.12 -5.63
CA SER A 97 4.40 18.06 -6.73
C SER A 97 3.15 18.85 -7.07
N ALA A 98 2.02 18.18 -7.29
CA ALA A 98 0.74 18.82 -7.62
C ALA A 98 0.25 19.77 -6.51
N THR A 99 0.50 19.42 -5.23
CA THR A 99 0.05 20.19 -4.08
C THR A 99 0.93 21.40 -3.81
N THR A 100 2.25 21.20 -3.85
CA THR A 100 3.24 22.24 -3.46
C THR A 100 3.66 23.12 -4.62
N GLY A 101 3.43 22.69 -5.87
CA GLY A 101 3.91 23.34 -7.08
C GLY A 101 5.40 23.13 -7.36
N ASP A 102 6.07 22.23 -6.63
CA ASP A 102 7.48 21.94 -6.81
C ASP A 102 7.67 20.78 -7.80
N ALA A 103 8.13 21.11 -9.01
CA ALA A 103 8.24 20.15 -10.11
C ALA A 103 9.26 19.04 -9.87
N LYS A 104 10.25 19.25 -9.00
CA LYS A 104 11.34 18.26 -8.78
C LYS A 104 10.83 16.88 -8.37
N TYR A 105 9.72 16.80 -7.63
CA TYR A 105 9.13 15.53 -7.20
C TYR A 105 8.50 14.77 -8.37
N HIS A 106 7.79 15.49 -9.24
CA HIS A 106 7.25 14.93 -10.48
C HIS A 106 8.37 14.49 -11.41
N ASP A 107 9.38 15.34 -11.61
CA ASP A 107 10.47 15.09 -12.55
C ASP A 107 11.32 13.88 -12.13
N ALA A 108 11.52 13.66 -10.83
CA ALA A 108 12.20 12.47 -10.33
C ALA A 108 11.44 11.18 -10.68
N VAL A 109 10.13 11.15 -10.49
CA VAL A 109 9.28 9.99 -10.82
C VAL A 109 9.25 9.77 -12.34
N LEU A 110 9.07 10.83 -13.13
CA LEU A 110 9.08 10.77 -14.59
C LEU A 110 10.40 10.24 -15.12
N LYS A 111 11.51 10.80 -14.67
CA LYS A 111 12.88 10.38 -15.04
C LYS A 111 13.12 8.91 -14.72
N TYR A 112 12.65 8.44 -13.57
CA TYR A 112 12.76 7.03 -13.22
C TYR A 112 11.90 6.13 -14.13
N ALA A 113 10.65 6.48 -14.37
CA ALA A 113 9.77 5.75 -15.29
C ALA A 113 10.36 5.65 -16.70
N GLU A 114 10.97 6.74 -17.20
CA GLU A 114 11.68 6.76 -18.49
C GLU A 114 12.93 5.89 -18.46
N LYS A 115 13.72 5.92 -17.37
CA LYS A 115 14.92 5.08 -17.18
C LYS A 115 14.62 3.58 -17.30
N VAL A 116 13.49 3.13 -16.74
CA VAL A 116 13.05 1.73 -16.80
C VAL A 116 12.16 1.45 -18.02
N ASN A 117 12.06 2.41 -18.94
CA ASN A 117 11.25 2.32 -20.16
C ASN A 117 9.79 1.88 -19.88
N TRP A 118 9.20 2.37 -18.79
CA TRP A 118 7.80 2.09 -18.38
C TRP A 118 7.51 0.61 -18.15
N GLN A 119 8.56 -0.21 -17.95
CA GLN A 119 8.40 -1.64 -17.68
C GLN A 119 7.98 -1.88 -16.22
N LEU A 120 7.26 -2.98 -16.00
CA LEU A 120 7.01 -3.51 -14.67
C LEU A 120 8.20 -4.34 -14.18
N LEU A 121 8.21 -4.67 -12.89
CA LEU A 121 9.23 -5.55 -12.34
C LEU A 121 9.13 -6.93 -13.01
N PRO A 122 10.23 -7.46 -13.59
CA PRO A 122 10.19 -8.74 -14.28
C PRO A 122 10.01 -9.92 -13.32
N GLY A 123 9.43 -11.01 -13.82
CA GLY A 123 9.40 -12.31 -13.15
C GLY A 123 8.03 -12.77 -12.67
N ARG A 124 7.09 -11.89 -12.33
CA ARG A 124 5.77 -12.25 -11.81
C ARG A 124 4.69 -11.38 -12.42
N TYR A 125 4.25 -11.70 -13.64
CA TYR A 125 3.26 -10.87 -14.35
C TYR A 125 1.87 -10.83 -13.66
N ASP A 126 1.57 -11.76 -12.78
CA ASP A 126 0.29 -11.93 -12.10
C ASP A 126 0.35 -11.62 -10.59
N HIS A 127 1.29 -10.79 -10.17
CA HIS A 127 1.45 -10.44 -8.76
C HIS A 127 1.14 -8.96 -8.54
N ALA A 128 0.19 -8.68 -7.64
CA ALA A 128 -0.27 -7.34 -7.36
C ALA A 128 0.85 -6.34 -7.00
N ASP A 129 1.86 -6.79 -6.25
CA ASP A 129 3.02 -5.96 -5.91
C ASP A 129 3.75 -5.43 -7.14
N ASP A 130 3.88 -6.27 -8.18
CA ASP A 130 4.63 -5.90 -9.39
C ASP A 130 3.79 -4.99 -10.31
N GLU A 131 2.46 -4.95 -10.11
CA GLU A 131 1.54 -4.04 -10.80
C GLU A 131 1.48 -2.66 -10.15
N ALA A 132 1.88 -2.54 -8.89
CA ALA A 132 1.67 -1.34 -8.07
C ALA A 132 2.31 -0.07 -8.66
N ILE A 133 3.49 -0.17 -9.28
CA ILE A 133 4.17 0.96 -9.95
C ILE A 133 3.32 1.52 -11.10
N GLY A 134 2.46 0.70 -11.69
CA GLY A 134 1.51 1.09 -12.73
C GLY A 134 0.66 2.29 -12.36
N GLN A 135 0.34 2.47 -11.07
CA GLN A 135 -0.41 3.63 -10.59
C GLN A 135 0.29 4.96 -10.92
N SER A 136 1.62 5.01 -10.84
CA SER A 136 2.38 6.20 -11.23
C SER A 136 2.47 6.37 -12.74
N TYR A 137 2.58 5.28 -13.49
CA TYR A 137 2.59 5.32 -14.96
C TYR A 137 1.26 5.84 -15.52
N GLU A 138 0.15 5.38 -14.97
CA GLU A 138 -1.19 5.85 -15.33
C GLU A 138 -1.41 7.31 -14.97
N ALA A 139 -0.93 7.76 -13.81
CA ALA A 139 -0.99 9.17 -13.43
C ALA A 139 -0.24 10.05 -14.43
N LEU A 140 1.00 9.68 -14.77
CA LEU A 140 1.82 10.37 -15.77
C LEU A 140 1.21 10.27 -17.19
N TYR A 141 0.54 9.16 -17.54
CA TYR A 141 -0.19 9.04 -18.80
C TYR A 141 -1.38 9.99 -18.87
N LEU A 142 -2.12 10.16 -17.79
CA LEU A 142 -3.27 11.06 -17.76
C LEU A 142 -2.88 12.53 -17.92
N GLU A 143 -1.67 12.91 -17.52
CA GLU A 143 -1.09 14.24 -17.78
C GLU A 143 -0.68 14.41 -19.25
N LYS A 144 -0.01 13.42 -19.80
CA LYS A 144 0.41 13.40 -21.21
C LYS A 144 0.12 12.04 -21.81
N LYS A 145 -0.88 11.96 -22.68
CA LYS A 145 -1.40 10.73 -23.29
C LYS A 145 -0.42 10.14 -24.33
N ASP A 146 0.75 9.73 -23.86
CA ASP A 146 1.74 8.99 -24.64
C ASP A 146 1.52 7.49 -24.42
N PRO A 147 1.09 6.71 -25.44
CA PRO A 147 0.75 5.29 -25.28
C PRO A 147 1.88 4.44 -24.67
N LYS A 148 3.15 4.82 -24.88
CA LYS A 148 4.30 4.08 -24.34
C LYS A 148 4.29 4.04 -22.81
N ARG A 149 3.68 5.05 -22.12
CA ARG A 149 3.66 5.16 -20.67
C ARG A 149 2.87 4.06 -19.98
N ILE A 150 1.90 3.46 -20.69
CA ILE A 150 1.02 2.42 -20.15
C ILE A 150 1.03 1.12 -20.96
N ALA A 151 1.79 1.02 -22.04
CA ALA A 151 1.74 -0.13 -22.93
C ALA A 151 2.09 -1.43 -22.20
N ALA A 152 3.20 -1.46 -21.45
CA ALA A 152 3.64 -2.64 -20.70
C ALA A 152 2.64 -3.00 -19.58
N LEU A 153 2.13 -1.99 -18.85
CA LEU A 153 1.11 -2.22 -17.83
C LEU A 153 -0.15 -2.82 -18.45
N LYS A 154 -0.67 -2.21 -19.53
CA LYS A 154 -1.87 -2.71 -20.22
C LYS A 154 -1.70 -4.15 -20.69
N GLU A 155 -0.57 -4.46 -21.32
CA GLU A 155 -0.24 -5.83 -21.76
C GLU A 155 -0.24 -6.80 -20.59
N ASN A 156 0.35 -6.40 -19.44
CA ASN A 156 0.38 -7.22 -18.23
C ASN A 156 -1.04 -7.48 -17.70
N LEU A 157 -1.85 -6.43 -17.52
CA LEU A 157 -3.22 -6.56 -17.03
C LEU A 157 -4.09 -7.43 -17.97
N ASP A 158 -3.92 -7.29 -19.29
CA ASP A 158 -4.61 -8.13 -20.27
C ASP A 158 -4.21 -9.61 -20.13
N LYS A 159 -2.94 -9.92 -19.90
CA LYS A 159 -2.45 -11.29 -19.63
C LYS A 159 -3.02 -11.85 -18.33
N VAL A 160 -3.09 -11.03 -17.28
CA VAL A 160 -3.66 -11.42 -15.98
C VAL A 160 -5.13 -11.77 -16.12
N ILE A 161 -5.91 -10.95 -16.83
CA ILE A 161 -7.34 -11.19 -17.10
C ILE A 161 -7.54 -12.47 -17.92
N ALA A 162 -6.72 -12.69 -18.95
CA ALA A 162 -6.84 -13.83 -19.86
C ALA A 162 -6.34 -15.16 -19.28
N ARG A 163 -5.70 -15.15 -18.11
CA ARG A 163 -5.13 -16.35 -17.50
C ARG A 163 -6.20 -17.33 -17.08
N GLU A 164 -6.07 -18.59 -17.55
CA GLU A 164 -6.84 -19.69 -16.99
C GLU A 164 -6.39 -19.99 -15.57
N ARG A 165 -7.34 -20.08 -14.66
CA ARG A 165 -7.10 -20.39 -13.25
C ARG A 165 -8.34 -20.93 -12.57
N ASP A 166 -8.12 -21.56 -11.42
CA ASP A 166 -9.22 -21.98 -10.55
C ASP A 166 -10.02 -20.74 -10.13
N PRO A 167 -11.31 -20.63 -10.47
CA PRO A 167 -12.12 -19.47 -10.16
C PRO A 167 -12.39 -19.27 -8.67
N LYS A 168 -12.02 -20.26 -7.81
CA LYS A 168 -12.18 -20.21 -6.37
C LYS A 168 -10.90 -19.79 -5.64
N LYS A 169 -9.78 -19.65 -6.36
CA LYS A 169 -8.52 -19.18 -5.80
C LYS A 169 -8.38 -17.70 -6.09
N ASP A 170 -8.32 -16.92 -5.00
CA ASP A 170 -8.02 -15.51 -5.06
C ASP A 170 -6.58 -15.28 -5.58
N LEU A 171 -6.45 -14.38 -6.54
CA LEU A 171 -5.15 -13.91 -7.00
C LEU A 171 -4.55 -12.98 -5.94
N TRP A 172 -5.39 -12.18 -5.33
CA TRP A 172 -5.03 -11.22 -4.30
C TRP A 172 -5.26 -11.84 -2.91
N TRP A 173 -4.47 -12.87 -2.58
CA TRP A 173 -4.60 -13.72 -1.38
C TRP A 173 -4.17 -13.04 -0.07
N TRP A 174 -3.73 -11.77 -0.13
CA TRP A 174 -3.36 -10.95 1.04
C TRP A 174 -3.95 -9.56 0.91
N CYS A 175 -4.29 -8.96 2.05
CA CYS A 175 -5.05 -7.71 2.06
C CYS A 175 -4.30 -6.53 1.44
N ASP A 176 -2.96 -6.52 1.50
CA ASP A 176 -2.13 -5.45 0.92
C ASP A 176 -2.31 -5.37 -0.61
N ALA A 177 -2.60 -6.50 -1.26
CA ALA A 177 -2.88 -6.54 -2.70
C ALA A 177 -4.00 -5.59 -3.12
N LEU A 178 -4.96 -5.31 -2.22
CA LEU A 178 -6.09 -4.42 -2.47
C LEU A 178 -5.70 -2.92 -2.61
N TYR A 179 -4.46 -2.56 -2.26
CA TYR A 179 -3.87 -1.27 -2.62
C TYR A 179 -3.04 -1.37 -3.90
N MET A 180 -2.37 -2.48 -4.11
CA MET A 180 -1.34 -2.62 -5.13
C MET A 180 -1.95 -2.69 -6.54
N ALA A 181 -2.88 -3.62 -6.78
CA ALA A 181 -3.44 -3.90 -8.08
C ALA A 181 -4.76 -3.17 -8.41
N PRO A 182 -5.81 -3.17 -7.56
CA PRO A 182 -7.13 -2.65 -7.93
C PRO A 182 -7.14 -1.22 -8.49
N PRO A 183 -6.34 -0.26 -7.97
CA PRO A 183 -6.31 1.09 -8.55
C PRO A 183 -5.85 1.11 -10.01
N THR A 184 -4.91 0.21 -10.43
CA THR A 184 -4.46 0.13 -11.83
C THR A 184 -5.55 -0.43 -12.73
N PHE A 185 -6.26 -1.48 -12.31
CA PHE A 185 -7.39 -2.01 -13.08
C PHE A 185 -8.50 -0.97 -13.24
N ALA A 186 -8.87 -0.26 -12.16
CA ALA A 186 -9.90 0.78 -12.24
C ALA A 186 -9.49 1.95 -13.13
N THR A 187 -8.21 2.36 -13.07
CA THR A 187 -7.69 3.43 -13.92
C THR A 187 -7.57 2.99 -15.36
N MET A 188 -7.15 1.75 -15.63
CA MET A 188 -7.09 1.20 -16.98
C MET A 188 -8.49 1.13 -17.62
N ALA A 189 -9.53 0.74 -16.85
CA ALA A 189 -10.91 0.81 -17.32
C ALA A 189 -11.32 2.24 -17.71
N LYS A 190 -10.96 3.24 -16.89
CA LYS A 190 -11.22 4.66 -17.19
C LYS A 190 -10.46 5.14 -18.44
N ILE A 191 -9.22 4.71 -18.63
CA ILE A 191 -8.38 5.11 -19.78
C ILE A 191 -8.91 4.51 -21.07
N THR A 192 -9.28 3.22 -21.06
CA THR A 192 -9.65 2.46 -22.26
C THR A 192 -11.14 2.46 -22.56
N GLY A 193 -11.97 2.71 -21.56
CA GLY A 193 -13.43 2.51 -21.63
C GLY A 193 -13.82 1.02 -21.60
N ASP A 194 -12.89 0.09 -21.44
CA ASP A 194 -13.15 -1.35 -21.44
C ASP A 194 -13.50 -1.82 -20.03
N ARG A 195 -14.73 -2.27 -19.87
CA ARG A 195 -15.29 -2.71 -18.60
C ARG A 195 -14.64 -3.99 -18.04
N LYS A 196 -13.96 -4.79 -18.89
CA LYS A 196 -13.32 -6.05 -18.45
C LYS A 196 -12.39 -5.87 -17.25
N TYR A 197 -11.71 -4.73 -17.16
CA TYR A 197 -10.81 -4.42 -16.03
C TYR A 197 -11.58 -4.24 -14.72
N LEU A 198 -12.74 -3.58 -14.75
CA LEU A 198 -13.60 -3.45 -13.56
C LEU A 198 -14.25 -4.77 -13.20
N ASP A 199 -14.70 -5.57 -14.16
CA ASP A 199 -15.33 -6.87 -13.93
C ASP A 199 -14.31 -7.86 -13.31
N PHE A 200 -13.06 -7.80 -13.75
CA PHE A 200 -11.96 -8.58 -13.16
C PHE A 200 -11.66 -8.12 -11.73
N LEU A 201 -11.45 -6.81 -11.54
CA LEU A 201 -11.22 -6.20 -10.24
C LEU A 201 -12.31 -6.58 -9.25
N ASP A 202 -13.57 -6.52 -9.67
CA ASP A 202 -14.73 -6.80 -8.84
C ASP A 202 -14.73 -8.25 -8.33
N LYS A 203 -14.48 -9.19 -9.25
CA LYS A 203 -14.37 -10.62 -8.90
C LYS A 203 -13.25 -10.90 -7.90
N GLU A 204 -12.05 -10.36 -8.16
CA GLU A 204 -10.90 -10.63 -7.29
C GLU A 204 -11.03 -9.95 -5.93
N TRP A 205 -11.59 -8.73 -5.90
CA TRP A 205 -11.88 -8.05 -4.64
C TRP A 205 -12.87 -8.85 -3.79
N ASP A 206 -13.93 -9.39 -4.40
CA ASP A 206 -14.92 -10.20 -3.70
C ASP A 206 -14.30 -11.46 -3.11
N LEU A 207 -13.47 -12.19 -3.88
CA LEU A 207 -12.77 -13.38 -3.37
C LEU A 207 -11.87 -13.05 -2.17
N THR A 208 -11.07 -12.00 -2.27
CA THR A 208 -10.22 -11.55 -1.15
C THR A 208 -11.07 -11.16 0.07
N THR A 209 -12.18 -10.48 -0.16
CA THR A 209 -13.11 -10.07 0.92
C THR A 209 -13.78 -11.28 1.58
N GLU A 210 -14.22 -12.25 0.79
CA GLU A 210 -14.80 -13.50 1.31
C GLU A 210 -13.83 -14.24 2.22
N HIS A 211 -12.54 -14.27 1.87
CA HIS A 211 -11.51 -15.01 2.62
C HIS A 211 -10.97 -14.25 3.83
N LEU A 212 -10.83 -12.93 3.76
CA LEU A 212 -10.05 -12.17 4.73
C LEU A 212 -10.85 -11.15 5.55
N TYR A 213 -12.00 -10.70 5.07
CA TYR A 213 -12.80 -9.71 5.79
C TYR A 213 -13.61 -10.33 6.90
N VAL A 214 -13.61 -9.69 8.07
CA VAL A 214 -14.43 -10.11 9.21
C VAL A 214 -15.55 -9.09 9.45
N PRO A 215 -16.78 -9.37 9.01
CA PRO A 215 -17.89 -8.39 9.10
C PRO A 215 -18.17 -7.90 10.50
N ALA A 216 -18.02 -8.75 11.53
CA ALA A 216 -18.24 -8.38 12.93
C ALA A 216 -17.22 -7.36 13.44
N ASP A 217 -15.97 -7.44 12.94
CA ASP A 217 -14.87 -6.55 13.31
C ASP A 217 -14.71 -5.38 12.33
N LYS A 218 -15.25 -5.51 11.10
CA LYS A 218 -15.12 -4.56 9.99
C LYS A 218 -13.65 -4.31 9.60
N LEU A 219 -12.83 -5.36 9.67
CA LEU A 219 -11.39 -5.36 9.42
C LEU A 219 -10.98 -6.59 8.62
N TYR A 220 -9.85 -6.48 7.93
CA TYR A 220 -9.21 -7.57 7.19
C TYR A 220 -8.09 -8.22 7.98
N PHE A 221 -8.04 -9.57 7.98
CA PHE A 221 -6.79 -10.27 8.26
C PHE A 221 -5.78 -9.99 7.14
N ARG A 222 -4.48 -10.10 7.45
CA ARG A 222 -3.44 -9.90 6.46
C ARG A 222 -3.51 -10.95 5.34
N ASP A 223 -3.63 -12.23 5.71
CA ASP A 223 -3.81 -13.38 4.82
C ASP A 223 -4.36 -14.57 5.62
N ALA A 224 -4.60 -15.70 4.93
CA ALA A 224 -5.19 -16.89 5.53
C ALA A 224 -4.36 -17.47 6.70
N THR A 225 -3.06 -17.21 6.78
CA THR A 225 -2.23 -17.69 7.90
C THR A 225 -2.53 -16.97 9.21
N PHE A 226 -3.28 -15.86 9.17
CA PHE A 226 -3.67 -15.08 10.35
C PHE A 226 -5.08 -15.37 10.87
N LEU A 227 -5.90 -16.13 10.15
CA LEU A 227 -7.31 -16.37 10.51
C LEU A 227 -7.53 -16.96 11.91
N GLN A 228 -6.53 -17.72 12.42
CA GLN A 228 -6.57 -18.35 13.74
C GLN A 228 -5.61 -17.68 14.74
N LYS A 229 -4.92 -16.61 14.36
CA LYS A 229 -3.98 -15.93 15.24
C LYS A 229 -4.69 -14.89 16.08
N THR A 230 -4.25 -14.78 17.33
CA THR A 230 -4.74 -13.77 18.27
C THR A 230 -3.58 -12.91 18.78
N GLU A 231 -3.93 -11.72 19.23
CA GLU A 231 -3.07 -10.83 19.99
C GLU A 231 -2.85 -11.36 21.42
N ALA A 232 -1.94 -10.76 22.17
CA ALA A 232 -1.67 -11.15 23.56
C ALA A 232 -2.89 -11.02 24.49
N ASN A 233 -3.80 -10.08 24.20
CA ASN A 233 -5.04 -9.90 24.94
C ASN A 233 -6.17 -10.87 24.50
N GLY A 234 -5.90 -11.83 23.62
CA GLY A 234 -6.86 -12.82 23.11
C GLY A 234 -7.75 -12.32 21.96
N GLN A 235 -7.65 -11.04 21.56
CA GLN A 235 -8.38 -10.52 20.40
C GLN A 235 -7.78 -11.01 19.10
N LYS A 236 -8.57 -10.99 18.01
CA LYS A 236 -8.07 -11.30 16.66
C LYS A 236 -6.94 -10.36 16.25
N LEU A 237 -5.96 -10.90 15.56
CA LEU A 237 -4.80 -10.12 15.11
C LEU A 237 -5.12 -9.36 13.82
N PHE A 238 -5.40 -8.06 13.95
CA PHE A 238 -5.58 -7.16 12.81
C PHE A 238 -4.46 -6.13 12.74
N TRP A 239 -3.67 -6.23 11.68
CA TRP A 239 -2.53 -5.36 11.45
C TRP A 239 -2.95 -4.00 10.91
N SER A 240 -2.45 -2.93 11.53
CA SER A 240 -2.78 -1.54 11.18
C SER A 240 -2.43 -1.23 9.72
N ARG A 241 -1.18 -1.39 9.32
CA ARG A 241 -0.76 -1.11 7.93
C ARG A 241 -1.50 -1.99 6.92
N GLY A 242 -1.79 -3.26 7.23
CA GLY A 242 -2.59 -4.13 6.36
C GLY A 242 -3.98 -3.53 6.08
N ASN A 243 -4.67 -3.10 7.13
CA ASN A 243 -5.96 -2.41 6.99
C ASN A 243 -5.82 -1.01 6.38
N GLY A 244 -4.66 -0.36 6.58
CA GLY A 244 -4.31 0.89 5.92
C GLY A 244 -4.23 0.75 4.40
N TRP A 245 -3.59 -0.31 3.93
CA TRP A 245 -3.56 -0.65 2.52
C TRP A 245 -4.98 -0.80 1.94
N VAL A 246 -5.84 -1.57 2.60
CA VAL A 246 -7.21 -1.80 2.10
C VAL A 246 -8.00 -0.50 2.03
N LEU A 247 -8.02 0.30 3.10
CA LEU A 247 -8.80 1.53 3.13
C LEU A 247 -8.30 2.56 2.12
N ALA A 248 -6.97 2.70 1.97
CA ALA A 248 -6.36 3.56 0.97
C ALA A 248 -6.60 3.04 -0.46
N GLY A 249 -6.54 1.73 -0.66
CA GLY A 249 -6.88 1.07 -1.93
C GLY A 249 -8.32 1.33 -2.36
N LEU A 250 -9.27 1.25 -1.41
CA LEU A 250 -10.67 1.64 -1.63
C LEU A 250 -10.79 3.10 -2.07
N ALA A 251 -10.13 4.03 -1.37
CA ALA A 251 -10.15 5.44 -1.73
C ALA A 251 -9.59 5.68 -3.14
N ARG A 252 -8.45 5.08 -3.49
CA ARG A 252 -7.83 5.20 -4.81
C ARG A 252 -8.69 4.59 -5.91
N THR A 253 -9.24 3.41 -5.70
CA THR A 253 -10.13 2.72 -6.64
C THR A 253 -11.40 3.54 -6.88
N LEU A 254 -12.05 4.00 -5.82
CA LEU A 254 -13.25 4.83 -5.87
C LEU A 254 -13.01 6.20 -6.54
N SER A 255 -11.79 6.73 -6.49
CA SER A 255 -11.42 7.99 -7.15
C SER A 255 -11.57 7.95 -8.67
N VAL A 256 -11.44 6.79 -9.26
CA VAL A 256 -11.45 6.60 -10.72
C VAL A 256 -12.57 5.71 -11.22
N MET A 257 -13.19 4.91 -10.35
CA MET A 257 -14.34 4.05 -10.68
C MET A 257 -15.53 4.93 -11.11
N PRO A 258 -16.18 4.68 -12.25
CA PRO A 258 -17.33 5.43 -12.71
C PRO A 258 -18.47 5.43 -11.68
N ASN A 259 -19.20 6.55 -11.56
CA ASN A 259 -20.33 6.64 -10.63
C ASN A 259 -21.46 5.67 -10.99
N GLU A 260 -21.63 5.43 -12.29
CA GLU A 260 -22.63 4.55 -12.88
C GLU A 260 -22.24 3.05 -12.85
N TYR A 261 -21.05 2.69 -12.38
CA TYR A 261 -20.65 1.31 -12.27
C TYR A 261 -21.55 0.58 -11.26
N PRO A 262 -22.26 -0.51 -11.67
CA PRO A 262 -23.30 -1.12 -10.84
C PRO A 262 -22.83 -1.55 -9.46
N GLN A 263 -21.56 -1.97 -9.34
CA GLN A 263 -21.01 -2.47 -8.07
C GLN A 263 -20.39 -1.38 -7.19
N ARG A 264 -20.33 -0.10 -7.68
CA ARG A 264 -19.71 1.00 -6.91
C ARG A 264 -20.30 1.12 -5.51
N ALA A 265 -21.60 0.90 -5.35
CA ALA A 265 -22.29 1.05 -4.08
C ALA A 265 -21.72 0.13 -2.98
N LYS A 266 -21.32 -1.13 -3.32
CA LYS A 266 -20.72 -2.05 -2.35
C LYS A 266 -19.34 -1.56 -1.87
N TYR A 267 -18.51 -0.99 -2.78
CA TYR A 267 -17.21 -0.41 -2.40
C TYR A 267 -17.37 0.80 -1.48
N VAL A 268 -18.36 1.65 -1.76
CA VAL A 268 -18.69 2.79 -0.88
C VAL A 268 -19.17 2.31 0.50
N ALA A 269 -19.97 1.26 0.54
CA ALA A 269 -20.45 0.68 1.81
C ALA A 269 -19.29 0.10 2.62
N LEU A 270 -18.46 -0.74 2.02
CA LEU A 270 -17.27 -1.33 2.65
C LEU A 270 -16.30 -0.25 3.15
N TYR A 271 -16.04 0.76 2.31
CA TYR A 271 -15.20 1.89 2.67
C TYR A 271 -15.72 2.63 3.93
N LYS A 272 -17.03 2.91 3.99
CA LYS A 272 -17.66 3.59 5.13
C LYS A 272 -17.59 2.74 6.41
N GLU A 273 -17.85 1.44 6.30
CA GLU A 273 -17.79 0.51 7.46
C GLU A 273 -16.38 0.44 8.05
N MET A 274 -15.35 0.28 7.18
CA MET A 274 -13.96 0.26 7.61
C MET A 274 -13.52 1.60 8.18
N ALA A 275 -13.86 2.72 7.52
CA ALA A 275 -13.52 4.06 7.99
C ALA A 275 -14.12 4.32 9.38
N ASP A 276 -15.36 3.91 9.61
CA ASP A 276 -16.03 4.06 10.90
C ASP A 276 -15.33 3.25 11.99
N ARG A 277 -15.05 1.98 11.72
CA ARG A 277 -14.33 1.11 12.65
C ARG A 277 -12.96 1.64 13.00
N ILE A 278 -12.18 2.02 12.00
CA ILE A 278 -10.81 2.50 12.14
C ILE A 278 -10.78 3.84 12.89
N ALA A 279 -11.71 4.76 12.60
CA ALA A 279 -11.82 6.01 13.35
C ALA A 279 -12.06 5.77 14.84
N GLY A 280 -12.90 4.78 15.20
CA GLY A 280 -13.16 4.37 16.58
C GLY A 280 -11.96 3.74 17.30
N LEU A 281 -10.92 3.34 16.56
CA LEU A 281 -9.68 2.75 17.11
C LEU A 281 -8.53 3.76 17.24
N GLN A 282 -8.75 5.04 16.87
CA GLN A 282 -7.76 6.08 17.02
C GLN A 282 -7.35 6.28 18.49
N GLN A 283 -6.05 6.25 18.76
CA GLN A 283 -5.54 6.42 20.12
C GLN A 283 -5.65 7.86 20.64
N PRO A 284 -5.56 8.06 21.96
CA PRO A 284 -5.46 9.40 22.54
C PRO A 284 -4.33 10.25 21.95
N SER A 285 -3.23 9.66 21.53
CA SER A 285 -2.13 10.32 20.82
C SER A 285 -2.54 10.92 19.47
N GLY A 286 -3.57 10.35 18.80
CA GLY A 286 -4.01 10.75 17.48
C GLY A 286 -3.62 9.76 16.36
N LEU A 287 -2.81 8.77 16.66
CA LEU A 287 -2.36 7.76 15.72
C LEU A 287 -2.94 6.37 16.05
N TRP A 288 -2.57 5.37 15.30
CA TRP A 288 -2.93 3.98 15.52
C TRP A 288 -1.68 3.17 15.83
N ARG A 289 -1.86 2.09 16.58
CA ARG A 289 -0.81 1.13 16.91
C ARG A 289 -0.66 0.10 15.79
N THR A 290 0.44 -0.65 15.77
CA THR A 290 0.64 -1.72 14.77
C THR A 290 -0.42 -2.80 14.87
N GLY A 291 -0.81 -3.21 16.08
CA GLY A 291 -1.98 -4.06 16.34
C GLY A 291 -3.22 -3.22 16.64
N LEU A 292 -4.30 -3.41 15.88
CA LEU A 292 -5.48 -2.57 16.00
C LEU A 292 -6.32 -2.88 17.23
N LEU A 293 -6.33 -4.12 17.72
CA LEU A 293 -7.16 -4.56 18.85
C LEU A 293 -6.37 -4.82 20.12
N ASP A 294 -5.03 -4.81 20.07
CA ASP A 294 -4.17 -4.86 21.27
C ASP A 294 -3.20 -3.70 21.32
N GLN A 295 -3.69 -2.60 21.82
CA GLN A 295 -2.94 -1.36 21.96
C GLN A 295 -2.00 -1.36 23.17
N THR A 296 -2.12 -2.34 24.05
CA THR A 296 -1.24 -2.49 25.23
C THR A 296 0.03 -3.26 24.92
N ALA A 297 -0.04 -4.23 23.99
CA ALA A 297 1.11 -4.97 23.51
C ALA A 297 2.02 -4.09 22.62
N TYR A 298 1.43 -3.14 21.90
CA TYR A 298 2.15 -2.23 20.98
C TYR A 298 1.92 -0.79 21.45
N LYS A 299 2.92 -0.22 22.12
CA LYS A 299 2.78 1.10 22.78
C LYS A 299 3.19 2.26 21.89
N GLU A 300 3.95 2.01 20.84
CA GLU A 300 4.48 2.99 19.93
C GLU A 300 3.44 3.41 18.88
N ASP A 301 3.36 4.71 18.61
CA ASP A 301 2.58 5.27 17.53
C ASP A 301 3.21 4.89 16.18
N GLU A 302 2.42 4.29 15.26
CA GLU A 302 2.91 3.81 13.97
C GLU A 302 2.43 4.70 12.83
N ILE A 303 3.36 5.17 12.02
CA ILE A 303 3.09 6.19 11.00
C ILE A 303 2.48 5.62 9.72
N SER A 304 2.93 4.47 9.22
CA SER A 304 2.49 4.03 7.88
C SER A 304 0.99 3.71 7.82
N GLY A 305 0.48 2.92 8.75
CA GLY A 305 -0.95 2.64 8.86
C GLY A 305 -1.76 3.91 9.15
N SER A 306 -1.26 4.74 10.08
CA SER A 306 -1.90 6.01 10.42
C SER A 306 -2.00 6.97 9.25
N ALA A 307 -0.95 7.07 8.43
CA ALA A 307 -0.94 7.93 7.26
C ALA A 307 -1.92 7.45 6.17
N PHE A 308 -2.00 6.13 5.91
CA PHE A 308 -3.00 5.59 4.99
C PHE A 308 -4.43 5.82 5.47
N PHE A 309 -4.71 5.63 6.76
CA PHE A 309 -6.02 5.92 7.33
C PHE A 309 -6.38 7.41 7.20
N THR A 310 -5.42 8.28 7.51
CA THR A 310 -5.59 9.72 7.41
C THR A 310 -5.84 10.16 5.96
N TYR A 311 -5.04 9.64 5.01
CA TYR A 311 -5.24 9.85 3.58
C TYR A 311 -6.65 9.47 3.15
N ALA A 312 -7.04 8.23 3.46
CA ALA A 312 -8.33 7.71 3.03
C ALA A 312 -9.49 8.53 3.63
N MET A 313 -9.46 8.83 4.93
CA MET A 313 -10.53 9.61 5.57
C MET A 313 -10.60 11.04 5.03
N ALA A 314 -9.46 11.70 4.81
CA ALA A 314 -9.41 13.03 4.21
C ALA A 314 -9.99 13.01 2.80
N TRP A 315 -9.63 11.99 1.98
CA TRP A 315 -10.22 11.78 0.66
C TRP A 315 -11.75 11.61 0.74
N GLY A 316 -12.24 10.82 1.69
CA GLY A 316 -13.67 10.59 1.87
C GLY A 316 -14.44 11.87 2.21
N ILE A 317 -13.86 12.74 3.04
CA ILE A 317 -14.42 14.08 3.35
C ILE A 317 -14.46 14.93 2.08
N ASN A 318 -13.33 15.01 1.36
CA ASN A 318 -13.19 15.85 0.17
C ASN A 318 -14.15 15.46 -0.96
N ASN A 319 -14.52 14.18 -1.04
CA ASN A 319 -15.42 13.64 -2.06
C ASN A 319 -16.87 13.43 -1.57
N GLY A 320 -17.21 13.91 -0.37
CA GLY A 320 -18.57 13.83 0.17
C GLY A 320 -19.01 12.39 0.50
N VAL A 321 -18.08 11.43 0.59
CA VAL A 321 -18.36 10.05 0.95
C VAL A 321 -18.47 9.88 2.46
N LEU A 322 -17.64 10.61 3.22
CA LEU A 322 -17.66 10.65 4.68
C LEU A 322 -18.18 11.99 5.21
N ASP A 323 -18.90 11.94 6.34
CA ASP A 323 -19.37 13.13 7.03
C ASP A 323 -18.19 13.94 7.61
N ALA A 324 -18.04 15.18 7.16
CA ALA A 324 -16.97 16.04 7.60
C ALA A 324 -17.04 16.37 9.10
N GLY A 325 -18.24 16.48 9.68
CA GLY A 325 -18.41 16.76 11.11
C GLY A 325 -17.83 15.64 11.98
N LYS A 326 -17.98 14.39 11.55
CA LYS A 326 -17.49 13.21 12.27
C LYS A 326 -16.00 12.96 12.04
N TYR A 327 -15.54 13.00 10.80
CA TYR A 327 -14.19 12.50 10.46
C TYR A 327 -13.10 13.57 10.43
N ARG A 328 -13.46 14.85 10.25
CA ARG A 328 -12.47 15.94 10.25
C ARG A 328 -11.67 16.02 11.56
N PRO A 329 -12.28 15.91 12.77
CA PRO A 329 -11.49 15.88 14.01
C PRO A 329 -10.50 14.72 14.08
N VAL A 330 -10.83 13.55 13.53
CA VAL A 330 -9.96 12.37 13.46
C VAL A 330 -8.75 12.67 12.57
N VAL A 331 -8.98 13.22 11.39
CA VAL A 331 -7.93 13.60 10.42
C VAL A 331 -7.02 14.70 11.00
N GLU A 332 -7.60 15.75 11.57
CA GLU A 332 -6.84 16.87 12.16
C GLU A 332 -5.94 16.41 13.32
N LYS A 333 -6.48 15.54 14.17
CA LYS A 333 -5.75 14.96 15.31
C LYS A 333 -4.60 14.08 14.82
N SER A 334 -4.83 13.24 13.81
CA SER A 334 -3.81 12.38 13.23
C SER A 334 -2.71 13.21 12.53
N TRP A 335 -3.09 14.21 11.72
CA TRP A 335 -2.11 15.08 11.07
C TRP A 335 -1.18 15.75 12.07
N LYS A 336 -1.76 16.36 13.11
CA LYS A 336 -0.98 16.97 14.20
C LYS A 336 -0.02 15.96 14.83
N ALA A 337 -0.48 14.75 15.10
CA ALA A 337 0.35 13.72 15.71
C ALA A 337 1.48 13.25 14.79
N MET A 338 1.22 13.04 13.49
CA MET A 338 2.24 12.65 12.52
C MET A 338 3.38 13.65 12.41
N LEU A 339 3.11 14.98 12.53
CA LEU A 339 4.14 15.99 12.53
C LEU A 339 5.09 15.87 13.73
N GLY A 340 4.64 15.28 14.85
CA GLY A 340 5.48 14.95 16.01
C GLY A 340 6.49 13.82 15.76
N HIS A 341 6.49 13.22 14.57
CA HIS A 341 7.44 12.19 14.14
C HIS A 341 8.33 12.65 12.97
N VAL A 342 8.28 13.93 12.61
CA VAL A 342 9.19 14.54 11.64
C VAL A 342 10.39 15.11 12.38
N PHE A 343 11.59 14.70 12.02
CA PHE A 343 12.85 15.15 12.59
C PHE A 343 13.34 16.46 11.94
N GLU A 344 14.29 17.14 12.59
CA GLU A 344 14.83 18.44 12.13
C GLU A 344 15.47 18.34 10.74
N ASP A 345 16.03 17.18 10.37
CA ASP A 345 16.59 16.92 9.04
C ASP A 345 15.53 16.68 7.96
N GLY A 346 14.27 16.43 8.33
CA GLY A 346 13.16 16.14 7.45
C GLY A 346 12.75 14.66 7.41
N ARG A 347 13.47 13.76 8.05
CA ARG A 347 13.12 12.34 8.19
C ARG A 347 11.75 12.21 8.84
N LEU A 348 10.88 11.38 8.27
CA LEU A 348 9.64 10.93 8.89
C LEU A 348 9.89 9.58 9.54
N GLY A 349 9.91 9.54 10.86
CA GLY A 349 10.21 8.32 11.63
C GLY A 349 8.98 7.51 12.01
N SER A 350 9.20 6.53 12.90
CA SER A 350 8.16 5.64 13.47
C SER A 350 7.35 4.88 12.43
N ILE A 351 7.97 4.53 11.31
CA ILE A 351 7.39 3.67 10.27
C ILE A 351 7.85 2.25 10.53
N GLN A 352 6.91 1.34 10.75
CA GLN A 352 7.22 -0.08 10.93
C GLN A 352 7.93 -0.64 9.68
N PRO A 353 9.05 -1.37 9.83
CA PRO A 353 9.73 -2.06 8.73
C PRO A 353 8.82 -2.99 7.94
N ILE A 354 9.28 -3.46 6.76
CA ILE A 354 8.58 -4.46 5.97
C ILE A 354 8.21 -5.64 6.85
N GLY A 355 6.95 -6.04 6.80
CA GLY A 355 6.40 -7.12 7.61
C GLY A 355 5.01 -7.51 7.16
N ALA A 356 4.43 -8.51 7.82
CA ALA A 356 3.10 -9.04 7.54
C ALA A 356 2.17 -9.01 8.78
N ALA A 357 2.66 -8.46 9.89
CA ALA A 357 1.98 -8.47 11.19
C ALA A 357 2.44 -7.28 12.04
N PRO A 358 1.73 -7.00 13.14
CA PRO A 358 2.23 -6.09 14.17
C PRO A 358 3.66 -6.48 14.60
N GLY A 359 4.52 -5.49 14.83
CA GLY A 359 5.92 -5.71 15.20
C GLY A 359 6.56 -4.46 15.75
N ALA A 360 7.74 -4.62 16.34
CA ALA A 360 8.52 -3.53 16.93
C ALA A 360 9.21 -2.70 15.84
N PHE A 361 9.42 -1.43 16.15
CA PHE A 361 10.20 -0.48 15.36
C PHE A 361 10.75 0.61 16.28
N GLY A 362 11.75 1.35 15.82
CA GLY A 362 12.31 2.47 16.53
C GLY A 362 11.75 3.83 16.06
N PRO A 363 11.93 4.90 16.85
CA PRO A 363 11.45 6.24 16.47
C PRO A 363 12.13 6.77 15.21
N GLY A 364 13.36 6.37 14.90
CA GLY A 364 14.07 6.75 13.67
C GLY A 364 13.81 5.86 12.47
N SER A 365 12.96 4.85 12.61
CA SER A 365 12.61 3.92 11.50
C SER A 365 11.82 4.65 10.42
N SER A 366 12.37 4.76 9.21
CA SER A 366 11.79 5.46 8.06
C SER A 366 11.76 4.54 6.85
N TYR A 367 10.63 4.46 6.17
CA TYR A 367 10.43 3.62 5.00
C TYR A 367 9.60 4.33 3.94
N VAL A 368 10.02 4.22 2.67
CA VAL A 368 9.46 4.89 1.49
C VAL A 368 7.94 4.78 1.38
N TYR A 369 7.35 3.62 1.68
CA TYR A 369 5.88 3.45 1.61
C TYR A 369 5.12 4.28 2.65
N GLY A 370 5.67 4.44 3.84
CA GLY A 370 5.08 5.29 4.88
C GLY A 370 5.21 6.77 4.56
N VAL A 371 6.35 7.17 4.01
CA VAL A 371 6.55 8.53 3.49
C VAL A 371 5.56 8.83 2.36
N GLY A 372 5.41 7.90 1.41
CA GLY A 372 4.42 8.03 0.34
C GLY A 372 2.99 8.22 0.87
N ALA A 373 2.59 7.42 1.88
CA ALA A 373 1.29 7.55 2.54
C ALA A 373 1.11 8.93 3.23
N PHE A 374 2.15 9.43 3.90
CA PHE A 374 2.14 10.77 4.51
C PHE A 374 1.94 11.88 3.48
N LEU A 375 2.62 11.80 2.34
CA LEU A 375 2.49 12.78 1.25
C LEU A 375 1.10 12.73 0.61
N LEU A 376 0.52 11.54 0.42
CA LEU A 376 -0.86 11.38 -0.01
C LEU A 376 -1.84 11.99 0.99
N ALA A 377 -1.63 11.75 2.30
CA ALA A 377 -2.45 12.35 3.36
C ALA A 377 -2.35 13.88 3.33
N GLY A 378 -1.13 14.42 3.26
CA GLY A 378 -0.90 15.86 3.17
C GLY A 378 -1.60 16.51 1.98
N SER A 379 -1.60 15.85 0.82
CA SER A 379 -2.31 16.32 -0.38
C SER A 379 -3.81 16.44 -0.15
N GLU A 380 -4.44 15.44 0.46
CA GLU A 380 -5.88 15.50 0.76
C GLU A 380 -6.20 16.51 1.88
N ILE A 381 -5.31 16.67 2.87
CA ILE A 381 -5.45 17.67 3.93
C ILE A 381 -5.29 19.10 3.39
N ASP A 382 -4.41 19.32 2.41
CA ASP A 382 -4.31 20.63 1.73
C ASP A 382 -5.64 21.02 1.05
N LYS A 383 -6.31 20.06 0.38
CA LYS A 383 -7.64 20.29 -0.18
C LYS A 383 -8.68 20.66 0.88
N MET A 384 -8.63 20.02 2.07
CA MET A 384 -9.50 20.37 3.19
C MET A 384 -9.30 21.80 3.71
N ALA A 385 -8.08 22.37 3.56
CA ALA A 385 -7.79 23.75 3.94
C ALA A 385 -8.65 24.75 3.15
N GLY A 386 -8.94 24.46 1.88
CA GLY A 386 -9.80 25.28 1.02
C GLY A 386 -11.29 25.22 1.39
N MET A 387 -11.75 24.23 2.14
CA MET A 387 -13.15 24.03 2.49
C MET A 387 -13.63 24.89 3.68
N LYS A 388 -12.76 25.66 4.33
CA LYS A 388 -13.12 26.50 5.50
C LYS A 388 -14.14 27.62 5.23
N GLY A 389 -14.61 27.79 4.00
CA GLY A 389 -15.57 28.82 3.62
C GLY A 389 -16.98 28.33 3.29
N MET A 390 -17.21 27.04 3.15
CA MET A 390 -18.56 26.52 2.87
C MET A 390 -19.29 26.21 4.19
N LYS A 391 -19.85 27.24 4.84
CA LYS A 391 -20.92 27.04 5.81
C LYS A 391 -22.12 26.47 5.04
N ARG A 392 -22.68 25.36 5.56
CA ARG A 392 -23.96 24.80 5.14
C ARG A 392 -25.07 25.82 5.31
#